data_2cfb9a33a1552f54c8754a13f8306a5d
#
_entry.id   2cfb9a33a1552f54c8754a13f8306a5d
#
_cell.length_a   1.000
_cell.length_b   1.000
_cell.length_c   1.000
_cell.angle_alpha   90.00
_cell.angle_beta   90.00
_cell.angle_gamma   90.00
#
_symmetry.space_group_name_H-M   'P 1'
#
loop_
_entity.id
_entity.type
_entity.pdbx_description
1 polymer ?
#
loop_
_entity_poly.entity_id
_entity_poly.type
_entity_poly.pdbx_seq_one_letter_code
_entity_poly.pdbx_strand_id
1 'polypeptide(L)'
;MKTTLAIVVLLAVGALAGDVAGKWSGTFRVSGGDHSIPQIIVLKQDGNRLTGSAGPDAGEQYPIENGKIEGDRVTFELTSGEWRFSYDLKRAGADEIKGNLELKSVNNRRTAVVSLSRMK
;
A
#
# COMPACT_ATOMS: atom_id res chain seq x y z
N MET A 1 -29.70 -12.40 24.79
CA MET A 1 -28.51 -12.74 25.53
C MET A 1 -27.46 -13.36 24.63
N LYS A 2 -27.79 -14.44 23.99
CA LYS A 2 -26.85 -15.22 23.20
C LYS A 2 -26.38 -14.46 21.97
N THR A 3 -27.22 -13.66 21.38
CA THR A 3 -26.91 -12.87 20.21
C THR A 3 -25.86 -11.82 20.49
N THR A 4 -25.79 -11.33 21.72
CA THR A 4 -24.85 -10.29 22.10
C THR A 4 -23.42 -10.77 22.01
N LEU A 5 -23.18 -12.02 22.38
CA LEU A 5 -21.84 -12.59 22.33
C LEU A 5 -21.30 -12.68 20.91
N ALA A 6 -22.15 -13.04 19.98
CA ALA A 6 -21.75 -13.15 18.58
C ALA A 6 -21.30 -11.79 18.04
N ILE A 7 -21.96 -10.73 18.43
CA ILE A 7 -21.62 -9.39 17.98
C ILE A 7 -20.23 -8.99 18.47
N VAL A 8 -19.94 -9.30 19.72
CA VAL A 8 -18.62 -8.96 20.28
C VAL A 8 -17.49 -9.63 19.52
N VAL A 9 -17.70 -10.88 19.15
CA VAL A 9 -16.68 -11.63 18.40
C VAL A 9 -16.42 -10.98 17.04
N LEU A 10 -17.48 -10.55 16.37
CA LEU A 10 -17.33 -9.89 15.07
C LEU A 10 -16.54 -8.59 15.18
N LEU A 11 -16.74 -7.83 16.22
CA LEU A 11 -16.00 -6.59 16.43
C LEU A 11 -14.52 -6.87 16.60
N ALA A 12 -14.18 -7.91 17.33
CA ALA A 12 -12.80 -8.27 17.56
C ALA A 12 -12.12 -8.63 16.24
N VAL A 13 -12.79 -9.39 15.40
CA VAL A 13 -12.25 -9.75 14.08
C VAL A 13 -12.08 -8.50 13.22
N GLY A 14 -13.04 -7.60 13.25
CA GLY A 14 -12.96 -6.36 12.49
C GLY A 14 -11.75 -5.51 12.90
N ALA A 15 -11.48 -5.46 14.20
CA ALA A 15 -10.35 -4.69 14.71
C ALA A 15 -9.02 -5.28 14.25
N LEU A 16 -8.94 -6.61 14.12
CA LEU A 16 -7.73 -7.28 13.68
C LEU A 16 -7.55 -7.22 12.16
N ALA A 17 -8.63 -7.01 11.42
CA ALA A 17 -8.58 -7.06 9.96
C ALA A 17 -7.75 -5.94 9.35
N GLY A 18 -7.32 -5.01 10.18
CA GLY A 18 -6.23 -4.31 9.68
C GLY A 18 -6.39 -2.86 9.42
N ASP A 19 -5.55 -2.18 10.04
CA ASP A 19 -5.41 -0.77 9.87
C ASP A 19 -4.03 -0.54 9.26
N VAL A 20 -4.01 -0.10 8.00
CA VAL A 20 -2.77 0.24 7.32
C VAL A 20 -2.55 1.74 7.28
N ALA A 21 -3.39 2.51 7.98
CA ALA A 21 -3.21 3.95 8.04
C ALA A 21 -1.89 4.30 8.70
N GLY A 22 -1.24 5.34 8.19
CA GLY A 22 0.02 5.81 8.72
C GLY A 22 1.04 6.06 7.63
N LYS A 23 2.27 6.24 8.06
CA LYS A 23 3.39 6.47 7.13
C LYS A 23 4.22 5.21 7.02
N TRP A 24 4.61 4.92 5.81
CA TRP A 24 5.39 3.73 5.48
C TRP A 24 6.62 4.15 4.71
N SER A 25 7.75 3.52 4.98
CA SER A 25 8.97 3.77 4.23
C SER A 25 9.58 2.47 3.76
N GLY A 26 10.28 2.53 2.66
CA GLY A 26 10.95 1.37 2.13
C GLY A 26 11.51 1.66 0.77
N THR A 27 11.53 0.64 -0.07
CA THR A 27 12.12 0.74 -1.39
C THR A 27 11.33 -0.09 -2.39
N PHE A 28 11.52 0.25 -3.67
CA PHE A 28 11.19 -0.71 -4.71
C PHE A 28 12.44 -0.94 -5.58
N ARG A 29 12.53 -2.12 -6.13
CA ARG A 29 13.63 -2.51 -7.00
C ARG A 29 13.04 -3.00 -8.31
N VAL A 30 13.41 -2.32 -9.39
CA VAL A 30 12.96 -2.69 -10.73
C VAL A 30 13.62 -4.00 -11.13
N SER A 31 12.85 -4.92 -11.73
CA SER A 31 13.35 -6.21 -12.16
C SER A 31 14.50 -6.03 -13.15
N GLY A 32 15.60 -6.73 -12.90
CA GLY A 32 16.80 -6.62 -13.72
C GLY A 32 17.69 -5.46 -13.36
N GLY A 33 17.29 -4.61 -12.42
CA GLY A 33 18.07 -3.47 -11.98
C GLY A 33 18.82 -3.74 -10.69
N ASP A 34 19.85 -2.96 -10.46
CA ASP A 34 20.71 -3.09 -9.28
C ASP A 34 20.37 -2.09 -8.18
N HIS A 35 19.51 -1.14 -8.48
CA HIS A 35 19.22 -0.05 -7.56
C HIS A 35 17.89 -0.21 -6.87
N SER A 36 17.88 0.14 -5.60
CA SER A 36 16.65 0.26 -4.83
C SER A 36 16.28 1.74 -4.79
N ILE A 37 15.03 2.03 -5.08
CA ILE A 37 14.54 3.40 -5.11
C ILE A 37 13.73 3.63 -3.84
N PRO A 38 14.06 4.67 -3.05
CA PRO A 38 13.34 4.92 -1.82
C PRO A 38 11.88 5.31 -2.06
N GLN A 39 11.04 4.97 -1.09
CA GLN A 39 9.62 5.25 -1.13
C GLN A 39 9.14 5.69 0.24
N ILE A 40 8.34 6.75 0.24
CA ILE A 40 7.55 7.14 1.42
C ILE A 40 6.10 7.09 0.98
N ILE A 41 5.29 6.35 1.72
CA ILE A 41 3.87 6.21 1.40
C ILE A 41 3.05 6.57 2.62
N VAL A 42 2.09 7.46 2.43
CA VAL A 42 1.18 7.87 3.49
C VAL A 42 -0.20 7.33 3.15
N LEU A 43 -0.76 6.53 4.04
CA LEU A 43 -2.07 5.93 3.82
C LEU A 43 -3.07 6.39 4.86
N LYS A 44 -4.28 6.65 4.40
CA LYS A 44 -5.46 6.89 5.23
C LYS A 44 -6.48 5.83 4.87
N GLN A 45 -7.14 5.31 5.87
CA GLN A 45 -8.09 4.22 5.66
C GLN A 45 -9.47 4.61 6.15
N ASP A 46 -10.46 4.39 5.29
CA ASP A 46 -11.86 4.60 5.62
C ASP A 46 -12.61 3.34 5.16
N GLY A 47 -12.84 2.44 6.11
CA GLY A 47 -13.36 1.12 5.77
C GLY A 47 -12.37 0.36 4.92
N ASN A 48 -12.76 0.00 3.72
CA ASN A 48 -11.88 -0.69 2.79
C ASN A 48 -11.31 0.23 1.70
N ARG A 49 -11.53 1.53 1.83
CA ARG A 49 -11.00 2.51 0.89
C ARG A 49 -9.73 3.13 1.43
N LEU A 50 -8.75 3.29 0.57
CA LEU A 50 -7.49 3.93 0.92
C LEU A 50 -7.30 5.21 0.12
N THR A 51 -6.81 6.23 0.80
CA THR A 51 -6.38 7.49 0.18
C THR A 51 -5.01 7.82 0.72
N GLY A 52 -4.40 8.86 0.19
CA GLY A 52 -3.11 9.30 0.64
C GLY A 52 -2.19 9.62 -0.51
N SER A 53 -0.90 9.38 -0.32
CA SER A 53 0.11 9.76 -1.30
C SER A 53 1.31 8.81 -1.25
N ALA A 54 2.11 8.85 -2.29
CA ALA A 54 3.34 8.07 -2.38
C ALA A 54 4.35 8.82 -3.22
N GLY A 55 5.62 8.64 -2.91
CA GLY A 55 6.69 9.26 -3.65
C GLY A 55 8.05 8.86 -3.14
N PRO A 56 9.13 9.39 -3.75
CA PRO A 56 10.49 9.01 -3.36
C PRO A 56 10.91 9.57 -2.01
N ASP A 57 10.31 10.67 -1.58
CA ASP A 57 10.60 11.25 -0.28
C ASP A 57 9.38 12.06 0.19
N ALA A 58 9.48 12.62 1.40
CA ALA A 58 8.37 13.34 1.99
C ALA A 58 8.03 14.64 1.26
N GLY A 59 8.99 15.20 0.54
CA GLY A 59 8.79 16.45 -0.19
C GLY A 59 8.24 16.26 -1.59
N GLU A 60 8.29 15.05 -2.11
CA GLU A 60 7.77 14.76 -3.43
C GLU A 60 6.76 13.62 -3.32
N GLN A 61 5.49 13.99 -3.27
CA GLN A 61 4.40 13.03 -3.06
C GLN A 61 3.33 13.22 -4.13
N TYR A 62 2.79 12.12 -4.58
CA TYR A 62 1.72 12.09 -5.58
C TYR A 62 0.49 11.43 -4.97
N PRO A 63 -0.70 11.96 -5.23
CA PRO A 63 -1.91 11.35 -4.65
C PRO A 63 -2.13 9.95 -5.21
N ILE A 64 -2.56 9.03 -4.36
CA ILE A 64 -2.92 7.70 -4.82
C ILE A 64 -4.36 7.70 -5.34
N GLU A 65 -4.64 6.78 -6.25
CA GLU A 65 -5.93 6.62 -6.89
C GLU A 65 -6.40 5.18 -6.72
N ASN A 66 -7.70 5.01 -6.67
CA ASN A 66 -8.33 3.67 -6.61
C ASN A 66 -7.78 2.79 -5.50
N GLY A 67 -7.47 3.41 -4.36
CA GLY A 67 -6.91 2.69 -3.23
C GLY A 67 -7.94 1.86 -2.50
N LYS A 68 -7.60 0.63 -2.21
CA LYS A 68 -8.47 -0.24 -1.41
C LYS A 68 -7.67 -1.31 -0.68
N ILE A 69 -8.27 -1.81 0.38
CA ILE A 69 -7.73 -2.93 1.13
C ILE A 69 -8.81 -4.02 1.21
N GLU A 70 -8.42 -5.25 0.92
CA GLU A 70 -9.28 -6.41 1.00
C GLU A 70 -8.54 -7.50 1.75
N GLY A 71 -8.91 -7.72 3.01
CA GLY A 71 -8.14 -8.60 3.87
C GLY A 71 -6.73 -8.05 4.04
N ASP A 72 -5.74 -8.80 3.59
CA ASP A 72 -4.34 -8.39 3.67
C ASP A 72 -3.85 -7.70 2.39
N ARG A 73 -4.66 -7.65 1.36
CA ARG A 73 -4.25 -7.13 0.07
C ARG A 73 -4.50 -5.64 -0.02
N VAL A 74 -3.47 -4.89 -0.39
CA VAL A 74 -3.49 -3.44 -0.53
C VAL A 74 -3.18 -3.10 -1.98
N THR A 75 -4.10 -2.41 -2.64
CA THR A 75 -3.90 -2.02 -4.03
C THR A 75 -4.19 -0.54 -4.20
N PHE A 76 -3.39 0.11 -5.03
CA PHE A 76 -3.64 1.49 -5.42
C PHE A 76 -2.81 1.83 -6.63
N GLU A 77 -3.10 2.98 -7.21
CA GLU A 77 -2.41 3.46 -8.40
C GLU A 77 -2.02 4.91 -8.19
N LEU A 78 -1.05 5.38 -8.98
CA LEU A 78 -0.76 6.80 -9.08
C LEU A 78 -0.16 7.10 -10.44
N THR A 79 -0.17 8.37 -10.80
CA THR A 79 0.38 8.84 -12.05
C THR A 79 1.45 9.87 -11.75
N SER A 80 2.60 9.74 -12.40
CA SER A 80 3.69 10.69 -12.29
C SER A 80 4.24 10.92 -13.69
N GLY A 81 3.99 12.11 -14.23
CA GLY A 81 4.35 12.40 -15.60
C GLY A 81 3.60 11.47 -16.56
N GLU A 82 4.35 10.79 -17.40
CA GLU A 82 3.78 9.83 -18.35
C GLU A 82 3.76 8.40 -17.83
N TRP A 83 4.15 8.19 -16.57
CA TRP A 83 4.18 6.87 -15.97
C TRP A 83 2.97 6.64 -15.09
N ARG A 84 2.41 5.45 -15.20
CA ARG A 84 1.36 4.99 -14.31
C ARG A 84 1.94 3.88 -13.44
N PHE A 85 1.75 4.03 -12.13
CA PHE A 85 2.24 3.08 -11.14
C PHE A 85 1.05 2.32 -10.59
N SER A 86 1.10 1.00 -10.64
CA SER A 86 0.05 0.14 -10.09
C SER A 86 0.65 -0.75 -9.02
N TYR A 87 0.23 -0.55 -7.79
CA TYR A 87 0.74 -1.29 -6.64
C TYR A 87 -0.22 -2.41 -6.28
N ASP A 88 0.33 -3.61 -6.08
CA ASP A 88 -0.41 -4.77 -5.61
C ASP A 88 0.41 -5.37 -4.49
N LEU A 89 0.05 -5.02 -3.26
CA LEU A 89 0.83 -5.31 -2.08
C LEU A 89 0.04 -6.18 -1.13
N LYS A 90 0.77 -6.79 -0.20
CA LYS A 90 0.17 -7.65 0.81
C LYS A 90 0.83 -7.37 2.14
N ARG A 91 0.03 -7.34 3.19
CA ARG A 91 0.55 -7.20 4.55
C ARG A 91 1.33 -8.46 4.91
N ALA A 92 2.53 -8.26 5.44
CA ALA A 92 3.40 -9.34 5.87
C ALA A 92 3.57 -9.32 7.40
N GLY A 93 2.68 -8.61 8.08
CA GLY A 93 2.71 -8.43 9.51
C GLY A 93 2.11 -7.09 9.86
N ALA A 94 2.13 -6.72 11.12
CA ALA A 94 1.54 -5.46 11.57
C ALA A 94 2.27 -4.24 10.99
N ASP A 95 3.56 -4.37 10.77
CA ASP A 95 4.40 -3.24 10.40
C ASP A 95 5.15 -3.45 9.08
N GLU A 96 4.74 -4.41 8.28
CA GLU A 96 5.37 -4.67 6.99
C GLU A 96 4.36 -4.89 5.89
N ILE A 97 4.66 -4.33 4.73
CA ILE A 97 3.86 -4.53 3.52
C ILE A 97 4.83 -4.80 2.39
N LYS A 98 4.56 -5.83 1.60
CA LYS A 98 5.42 -6.23 0.50
C LYS A 98 4.58 -6.59 -0.71
N GLY A 99 5.16 -6.49 -1.88
CA GLY A 99 4.45 -6.91 -3.07
C GLY A 99 5.11 -6.44 -4.33
N ASN A 100 4.28 -6.16 -5.31
CA ASN A 100 4.72 -5.84 -6.65
C ASN A 100 4.20 -4.49 -7.10
N LEU A 101 4.96 -3.87 -7.99
CA LEU A 101 4.63 -2.60 -8.60
C LEU A 101 4.81 -2.76 -10.10
N GLU A 102 3.82 -2.34 -10.86
CA GLU A 102 3.93 -2.26 -12.30
C GLU A 102 4.06 -0.78 -12.69
N LEU A 103 5.09 -0.48 -13.47
CA LEU A 103 5.31 0.86 -14.01
C LEU A 103 5.04 0.78 -15.51
N LYS A 104 4.13 1.61 -15.99
CA LYS A 104 3.69 1.57 -17.37
C LYS A 104 3.66 2.96 -17.97
N SER A 105 4.24 3.09 -19.16
CA SER A 105 4.12 4.28 -19.98
C SER A 105 3.60 3.84 -21.34
N VAL A 106 3.49 4.78 -22.27
CA VAL A 106 2.93 4.49 -23.60
C VAL A 106 3.65 3.32 -24.28
N ASN A 107 4.97 3.28 -24.19
CA ASN A 107 5.77 2.29 -24.91
C ASN A 107 6.54 1.34 -24.02
N ASN A 108 6.44 1.49 -22.69
CA ASN A 108 7.26 0.71 -21.78
C ASN A 108 6.44 0.13 -20.64
N ARG A 109 6.86 -1.05 -20.20
CA ARG A 109 6.30 -1.69 -19.02
C ARG A 109 7.44 -2.28 -18.22
N ARG A 110 7.44 -2.02 -16.92
CA ARG A 110 8.44 -2.57 -16.02
C ARG A 110 7.73 -3.06 -14.77
N THR A 111 8.35 -4.03 -14.10
CA THR A 111 7.84 -4.52 -12.82
C THR A 111 8.91 -4.29 -11.77
N ALA A 112 8.46 -4.18 -10.54
CA ALA A 112 9.35 -3.95 -9.41
C ALA A 112 8.83 -4.69 -8.20
N VAL A 113 9.72 -4.96 -7.26
CA VAL A 113 9.40 -5.55 -5.97
C VAL A 113 9.43 -4.44 -4.93
N VAL A 114 8.40 -4.38 -4.12
CA VAL A 114 8.22 -3.34 -3.10
C VAL A 114 8.34 -3.94 -1.71
N SER A 115 9.03 -3.25 -0.83
CA SER A 115 9.14 -3.65 0.57
C SER A 115 9.03 -2.38 1.42
N LEU A 116 8.04 -2.36 2.31
CA LEU A 116 7.74 -1.20 3.15
C LEU A 116 7.67 -1.61 4.62
N SER A 117 8.09 -0.70 5.47
CA SER A 117 7.96 -0.85 6.91
C SER A 117 7.26 0.39 7.47
N ARG A 118 6.49 0.20 8.52
CA ARG A 118 5.79 1.31 9.15
C ARG A 118 6.79 2.24 9.82
N MET A 119 6.64 3.52 9.58
CA MET A 119 7.45 4.55 10.24
C MET A 119 6.95 4.78 11.64
N LYS A 120 7.85 5.01 12.56
CA LYS A 120 7.53 5.26 13.95
C LYS A 120 7.66 6.71 14.32
#